data_8b28691890f239135960f9834a717c70
#
_entry.id   8b28691890f239135960f9834a717c70
#
_cell.length_a   1.000
_cell.length_b   1.000
_cell.length_c   1.000
_cell.angle_alpha   90.00
_cell.angle_beta   90.00
_cell.angle_gamma   90.00
#
_symmetry.space_group_name_H-M   'P 1'
#
loop_
_entity.id
_entity.type
_entity.pdbx_description
1 polymer ?
#
loop_
_entity_poly.entity_id
_entity_poly.type
_entity_poly.pdbx_seq_one_letter_code
_entity_poly.pdbx_strand_id
1 'polypeptide(L)'
;MSTTSPIKDKKALAFFRDYYRDISPNPRNYTMIVMGLNTAFRIGDLLNLKWKDVCSADRKLREHICVEEQKTEKTRIVPINDALRQALESYWSSCQNPGLSDYLFPSSRCKSQPLSRYQAYRIVRSAARECGLPEHIGCHSLRKTFGYHAWQQGTPPAMLMDLYNHSSYQITKRYLGIEQDERDQVYLHINL
;
A
#
# COMPACT_ATOMS: atom_id res chain seq x y z
N MET A 1 7.77 -13.11 -13.94
CA MET A 1 6.59 -12.21 -13.77
C MET A 1 6.15 -12.25 -12.32
N SER A 2 5.62 -11.16 -11.76
CA SER A 2 5.08 -11.18 -10.40
C SER A 2 3.85 -12.09 -10.36
N THR A 3 3.88 -13.13 -9.55
CA THR A 3 2.76 -14.08 -9.37
C THR A 3 1.61 -13.50 -8.53
N THR A 4 1.76 -12.28 -7.98
CA THR A 4 0.77 -11.64 -7.12
C THR A 4 -0.34 -10.96 -7.93
N SER A 5 -1.57 -10.92 -7.39
CA SER A 5 -2.72 -10.22 -7.96
C SER A 5 -3.24 -9.10 -7.05
N PRO A 6 -4.05 -8.16 -7.58
CA PRO A 6 -4.79 -7.21 -6.77
C PRO A 6 -5.94 -7.89 -6.01
N ILE A 7 -6.38 -7.29 -4.92
CA ILE A 7 -7.62 -7.63 -4.23
C ILE A 7 -8.73 -6.79 -4.89
N LYS A 8 -9.55 -7.41 -5.75
CA LYS A 8 -10.56 -6.74 -6.58
C LYS A 8 -11.89 -6.53 -5.84
N ASP A 9 -12.31 -7.51 -5.05
CA ASP A 9 -13.57 -7.44 -4.31
C ASP A 9 -13.44 -6.45 -3.14
N LYS A 10 -14.37 -5.49 -3.07
CA LYS A 10 -14.35 -4.42 -2.07
C LYS A 10 -14.63 -4.91 -0.65
N LYS A 11 -15.47 -5.96 -0.48
CA LYS A 11 -15.78 -6.51 0.85
C LYS A 11 -14.58 -7.27 1.40
N ALA A 12 -13.98 -8.12 0.55
CA ALA A 12 -12.76 -8.84 0.90
C ALA A 12 -11.58 -7.88 1.18
N LEU A 13 -11.47 -6.79 0.41
CA LEU A 13 -10.47 -5.74 0.64
C LEU A 13 -10.67 -5.06 2.00
N ALA A 14 -11.91 -4.68 2.35
CA ALA A 14 -12.20 -4.05 3.63
C ALA A 14 -11.85 -4.99 4.80
N PHE A 15 -12.25 -6.26 4.72
CA PHE A 15 -11.95 -7.26 5.75
C PHE A 15 -10.44 -7.49 5.91
N PHE A 16 -9.72 -7.63 4.79
CA PHE A 16 -8.26 -7.75 4.79
C PHE A 16 -7.56 -6.51 5.37
N ARG A 17 -7.99 -5.30 4.96
CA ARG A 17 -7.41 -4.03 5.45
C ARG A 17 -7.54 -3.94 6.97
N ASP A 18 -8.71 -4.31 7.50
CA ASP A 18 -9.07 -4.10 8.89
C ASP A 18 -8.68 -5.26 9.82
N TYR A 19 -8.13 -6.34 9.26
CA TYR A 19 -7.72 -7.53 10.02
C TYR A 19 -6.87 -7.21 11.25
N TYR A 20 -5.83 -6.37 11.09
CA TYR A 20 -4.96 -5.98 12.20
C TYR A 20 -5.51 -4.82 13.06
N ARG A 21 -6.68 -4.32 12.75
CA ARG A 21 -7.43 -3.41 13.62
C ARG A 21 -8.42 -4.20 14.49
N ASP A 22 -9.16 -5.11 13.89
CA ASP A 22 -10.38 -5.70 14.48
C ASP A 22 -10.21 -7.15 14.96
N ILE A 23 -9.39 -7.96 14.28
CA ILE A 23 -9.28 -9.40 14.54
C ILE A 23 -7.99 -9.77 15.29
N SER A 24 -6.88 -9.24 14.88
CA SER A 24 -5.56 -9.49 15.50
C SER A 24 -4.86 -8.15 15.76
N PRO A 25 -5.32 -7.35 16.74
CA PRO A 25 -4.91 -5.96 16.91
C PRO A 25 -3.39 -5.75 16.94
N ASN A 26 -2.90 -5.00 15.96
CA ASN A 26 -1.51 -4.59 15.85
C ASN A 26 -1.41 -3.29 15.05
N PRO A 27 -1.32 -2.11 15.72
CA PRO A 27 -1.36 -0.81 15.06
C PRO A 27 -0.28 -0.62 14.00
N ARG A 28 0.95 -1.11 14.21
CA ARG A 28 2.04 -1.06 13.23
C ARG A 28 1.65 -1.82 11.95
N ASN A 29 1.18 -3.07 12.09
CA ASN A 29 0.84 -3.91 10.95
C ASN A 29 -0.37 -3.36 10.19
N TYR A 30 -1.38 -2.86 10.91
CA TYR A 30 -2.53 -2.17 10.34
C TYR A 30 -2.11 -0.99 9.49
N THR A 31 -1.31 -0.07 10.08
CA THR A 31 -0.83 1.14 9.39
C THR A 31 0.02 0.79 8.17
N MET A 32 0.85 -0.26 8.25
CA MET A 32 1.64 -0.74 7.10
C MET A 32 0.74 -1.19 5.95
N ILE A 33 -0.33 -1.94 6.22
CA ILE A 33 -1.29 -2.38 5.19
C ILE A 33 -2.04 -1.18 4.62
N VAL A 34 -2.60 -0.31 5.47
CA VAL A 34 -3.31 0.90 5.03
C VAL A 34 -2.41 1.77 4.16
N MET A 35 -1.17 2.00 4.57
CA MET A 35 -0.21 2.79 3.77
C MET A 35 0.08 2.13 2.42
N GLY A 36 0.32 0.82 2.39
CA GLY A 36 0.55 0.09 1.14
C GLY A 36 -0.64 0.15 0.17
N LEU A 37 -1.87 0.17 0.70
CA LEU A 37 -3.11 0.28 -0.08
C LEU A 37 -3.42 1.71 -0.55
N ASN A 38 -2.82 2.76 0.06
CA ASN A 38 -3.18 4.15 -0.22
C ASN A 38 -2.06 4.99 -0.86
N THR A 39 -0.84 4.48 -0.96
CA THR A 39 0.30 5.26 -1.49
C THR A 39 0.89 4.67 -2.77
N ALA A 40 0.56 3.44 -3.09
CA ALA A 40 1.21 2.66 -4.15
C ALA A 40 2.76 2.62 -4.03
N PHE A 41 3.35 2.79 -2.85
CA PHE A 41 4.78 2.62 -2.64
C PHE A 41 5.24 1.18 -2.90
N ARG A 42 6.47 1.01 -3.35
CA ARG A 42 7.12 -0.31 -3.29
C ARG A 42 7.37 -0.66 -1.84
N ILE A 43 7.26 -1.94 -1.50
CA ILE A 43 7.44 -2.38 -0.10
C ILE A 43 8.79 -1.94 0.48
N GLY A 44 9.87 -1.93 -0.33
CA GLY A 44 11.17 -1.46 0.12
C GLY A 44 11.17 0.01 0.54
N ASP A 45 10.53 0.87 -0.26
CA ASP A 45 10.44 2.31 0.02
C ASP A 45 9.57 2.55 1.26
N LEU A 46 8.44 1.83 1.37
CA LEU A 46 7.54 1.90 2.51
C LEU A 46 8.22 1.51 3.83
N LEU A 47 9.00 0.42 3.84
CA LEU A 47 9.65 -0.06 5.05
C LEU A 47 10.79 0.83 5.54
N ASN A 48 11.39 1.63 4.66
CA ASN A 48 12.46 2.57 5.02
C ASN A 48 11.95 3.92 5.53
N LEU A 49 10.65 4.16 5.52
CA LEU A 49 10.08 5.38 6.09
C LEU A 49 10.40 5.51 7.58
N LYS A 50 10.65 6.76 7.97
CA LYS A 50 10.84 7.18 9.35
C LYS A 50 9.71 8.11 9.77
N TRP A 51 9.55 8.30 11.06
CA TRP A 51 8.54 9.23 11.58
C TRP A 51 8.69 10.65 11.02
N LYS A 52 9.92 11.13 10.79
CA LYS A 52 10.17 12.44 10.16
C LYS A 52 9.59 12.58 8.75
N ASP A 53 9.34 11.47 8.04
CA ASP A 53 8.81 11.49 6.68
C ASP A 53 7.28 11.70 6.67
N VAL A 54 6.61 11.38 7.78
CA VAL A 54 5.16 11.54 7.98
C VAL A 54 4.79 12.61 9.02
N CYS A 55 5.73 13.01 9.89
CA CYS A 55 5.55 14.04 10.91
C CYS A 55 6.51 15.20 10.69
N SER A 56 6.07 16.40 11.05
CA SER A 56 6.90 17.61 11.15
C SER A 56 7.68 17.64 12.47
N ALA A 57 8.56 18.64 12.61
CA ALA A 57 9.37 18.82 13.83
C ALA A 57 8.52 19.07 15.10
N ASP A 58 7.35 19.70 14.94
CA ASP A 58 6.34 19.92 16.00
C ASP A 58 5.43 18.72 16.24
N ARG A 59 5.78 17.55 15.66
CA ARG A 59 5.08 16.25 15.81
C ARG A 59 3.65 16.23 15.27
N LYS A 60 3.32 17.12 14.34
CA LYS A 60 2.06 17.07 13.61
C LYS A 60 2.23 16.24 12.33
N LEU A 61 1.19 15.52 11.94
CA LEU A 61 1.19 14.83 10.66
C LEU A 61 1.30 15.82 9.50
N ARG A 62 2.17 15.48 8.54
CA ARG A 62 2.32 16.23 7.30
C ARG A 62 1.08 16.06 6.42
N GLU A 63 0.92 16.94 5.44
CA GLU A 63 -0.06 16.76 4.36
C GLU A 63 0.41 15.76 3.31
N HIS A 64 1.71 15.68 3.09
CA HIS A 64 2.33 14.83 2.07
C HIS A 64 3.52 14.06 2.64
N ILE A 65 3.71 12.86 2.11
CA ILE A 65 4.92 12.04 2.29
C ILE A 65 5.82 12.29 1.09
N CYS A 66 7.08 12.66 1.32
CA CYS A 66 8.10 12.79 0.28
C CYS A 66 9.08 11.63 0.40
N VAL A 67 9.19 10.81 -0.65
CA VAL A 67 10.06 9.64 -0.68
C VAL A 67 10.95 9.69 -1.92
N GLU A 68 12.24 9.47 -1.74
CA GLU A 68 13.15 9.14 -2.84
C GLU A 68 13.09 7.63 -3.07
N GLU A 69 12.57 7.21 -4.23
CA GLU A 69 12.42 5.79 -4.58
C GLU A 69 13.79 5.14 -4.79
N GLN A 70 14.12 4.10 -4.02
CA GLN A 70 15.41 3.40 -4.11
C GLN A 70 15.75 2.85 -5.52
N LYS A 71 14.74 2.49 -6.31
CA LYS A 71 14.94 1.88 -7.63
C LYS A 71 15.11 2.90 -8.75
N THR A 72 14.53 4.08 -8.62
CA THR A 72 14.43 5.06 -9.73
C THR A 72 15.09 6.39 -9.40
N GLU A 73 15.51 6.59 -8.13
CA GLU A 73 16.10 7.83 -7.58
C GLU A 73 15.19 9.07 -7.79
N LYS A 74 13.90 8.82 -8.10
CA LYS A 74 12.92 9.89 -8.29
C LYS A 74 12.25 10.24 -6.96
N THR A 75 12.11 11.52 -6.70
CA THR A 75 11.30 12.00 -5.58
C THR A 75 9.82 11.80 -5.92
N ARG A 76 9.11 11.17 -5.00
CA ARG A 76 7.69 10.96 -5.09
C ARG A 76 6.99 11.66 -3.93
N ILE A 77 6.00 12.50 -4.26
CA ILE A 77 5.18 13.21 -3.30
C ILE A 77 3.79 12.58 -3.30
N VAL A 78 3.34 12.11 -2.15
CA VAL A 78 2.05 11.41 -2.01
C VAL A 78 1.25 12.06 -0.87
N PRO A 79 0.01 12.50 -1.11
CA PRO A 79 -0.83 13.07 -0.06
C PRO A 79 -1.21 12.02 0.98
N ILE A 80 -1.30 12.44 2.24
CA ILE A 80 -1.83 11.62 3.34
C ILE A 80 -3.35 11.82 3.35
N ASN A 81 -4.08 10.85 2.80
CA ASN A 81 -5.54 10.86 2.81
C ASN A 81 -6.10 10.51 4.21
N ASP A 82 -7.40 10.67 4.40
CA ASP A 82 -8.06 10.50 5.71
C ASP A 82 -7.85 9.10 6.30
N ALA A 83 -7.94 8.05 5.48
CA ALA A 83 -7.74 6.67 5.95
C ALA A 83 -6.31 6.44 6.47
N LEU A 84 -5.32 6.97 5.76
CA LEU A 84 -3.92 6.87 6.16
C LEU A 84 -3.63 7.77 7.37
N ARG A 85 -4.23 8.95 7.44
CA ARG A 85 -4.13 9.89 8.57
C ARG A 85 -4.62 9.22 9.86
N GLN A 86 -5.83 8.68 9.85
CA GLN A 86 -6.41 7.97 11.00
C GLN A 86 -5.54 6.79 11.46
N ALA A 87 -5.01 6.00 10.52
CA ALA A 87 -4.12 4.90 10.84
C ALA A 87 -2.81 5.37 11.48
N LEU A 88 -2.21 6.44 10.96
CA LEU A 88 -0.97 7.03 11.51
C LEU A 88 -1.19 7.63 12.90
N GLU A 89 -2.30 8.35 13.13
CA GLU A 89 -2.64 8.93 14.43
C GLU A 89 -2.87 7.85 15.49
N SER A 90 -3.63 6.82 15.15
CA SER A 90 -3.85 5.66 16.02
C SER A 90 -2.54 4.94 16.35
N TYR A 91 -1.69 4.76 15.34
CA TYR A 91 -0.39 4.12 15.53
C TYR A 91 0.54 4.99 16.39
N TRP A 92 0.61 6.29 16.12
CA TRP A 92 1.39 7.24 16.94
C TRP A 92 0.98 7.15 18.42
N SER A 93 -0.32 7.18 18.69
CA SER A 93 -0.88 7.11 20.06
C SER A 93 -0.54 5.79 20.77
N SER A 94 -0.34 4.71 20.00
CA SER A 94 0.08 3.40 20.55
C SER A 94 1.58 3.29 20.80
N CYS A 95 2.37 4.24 20.29
CA CYS A 95 3.82 4.28 20.47
C CYS A 95 4.18 5.09 21.72
N GLN A 96 5.19 4.64 22.45
CA GLN A 96 5.73 5.38 23.59
C GLN A 96 6.71 6.46 23.11
N ASN A 97 6.16 7.57 22.58
CA ASN A 97 6.92 8.76 22.18
C ASN A 97 8.09 8.46 21.21
N PRO A 98 7.82 8.00 19.98
CA PRO A 98 8.88 7.62 19.05
C PRO A 98 9.71 8.84 18.62
N GLY A 99 11.00 8.63 18.39
CA GLY A 99 11.87 9.64 17.81
C GLY A 99 11.55 9.88 16.33
N LEU A 100 11.71 11.11 15.87
CA LEU A 100 11.49 11.43 14.44
C LEU A 100 12.46 10.66 13.51
N SER A 101 13.62 10.27 14.00
CA SER A 101 14.60 9.47 13.25
C SER A 101 14.35 7.97 13.31
N ASP A 102 13.40 7.50 14.13
CA ASP A 102 13.06 6.09 14.24
C ASP A 102 12.30 5.63 12.99
N TYR A 103 12.48 4.35 12.64
CA TYR A 103 11.72 3.76 11.54
C TYR A 103 10.23 3.75 11.87
N LEU A 104 9.41 4.07 10.86
CA LEU A 104 7.95 4.02 10.99
C LEU A 104 7.47 2.59 11.25
N PHE A 105 8.13 1.61 10.63
CA PHE A 105 7.82 0.18 10.79
C PHE A 105 9.03 -0.58 11.32
N PRO A 106 9.37 -0.44 12.62
CA PRO A 106 10.55 -1.08 13.19
C PRO A 106 10.36 -2.59 13.32
N SER A 107 11.48 -3.31 13.23
CA SER A 107 11.53 -4.75 13.53
C SER A 107 11.23 -5.00 15.01
N SER A 108 10.45 -6.05 15.29
CA SER A 108 10.20 -6.47 16.69
C SER A 108 11.45 -7.00 17.39
N ARG A 109 12.47 -7.45 16.64
CA ARG A 109 13.74 -7.97 17.19
C ARG A 109 14.74 -6.87 17.47
N CYS A 110 14.75 -5.82 16.67
CA CYS A 110 15.69 -4.71 16.78
C CYS A 110 15.01 -3.43 16.31
N LYS A 111 14.63 -2.56 17.26
CA LYS A 111 13.88 -1.32 16.95
C LYS A 111 14.68 -0.32 16.11
N SER A 112 16.01 -0.40 16.11
CA SER A 112 16.87 0.42 15.24
C SER A 112 16.95 -0.05 13.79
N GLN A 113 16.24 -1.14 13.44
CA GLN A 113 16.16 -1.67 12.08
C GLN A 113 14.71 -1.71 11.63
N PRO A 114 14.43 -1.48 10.33
CA PRO A 114 13.08 -1.61 9.79
C PRO A 114 12.65 -3.09 9.75
N LEU A 115 11.37 -3.32 9.58
CA LEU A 115 10.87 -4.63 9.17
C LEU A 115 11.59 -5.08 7.90
N SER A 116 12.03 -6.33 7.85
CA SER A 116 12.53 -6.92 6.61
C SER A 116 11.39 -7.17 5.63
N ARG A 117 11.70 -7.22 4.32
CA ARG A 117 10.72 -7.59 3.28
C ARG A 117 10.06 -8.93 3.56
N TYR A 118 10.81 -9.88 4.14
CA TYR A 118 10.27 -11.19 4.52
C TYR A 118 9.26 -11.09 5.68
N GLN A 119 9.56 -10.28 6.70
CA GLN A 119 8.61 -10.05 7.80
C GLN A 119 7.34 -9.35 7.29
N ALA A 120 7.47 -8.32 6.46
CA ALA A 120 6.33 -7.66 5.83
C ALA A 120 5.49 -8.63 4.99
N TYR A 121 6.14 -9.48 4.20
CA TYR A 121 5.47 -10.54 3.45
C TYR A 121 4.66 -11.47 4.37
N ARG A 122 5.25 -11.93 5.47
CA ARG A 122 4.55 -12.80 6.45
C ARG A 122 3.33 -12.10 7.06
N ILE A 123 3.43 -10.81 7.39
CA ILE A 123 2.32 -10.00 7.91
C ILE A 123 1.18 -9.97 6.90
N VAL A 124 1.46 -9.61 5.65
CA VAL A 124 0.45 -9.54 4.58
C VAL A 124 -0.15 -10.92 4.30
N ARG A 125 0.66 -11.98 4.25
CA ARG A 125 0.21 -13.36 4.01
C ARG A 125 -0.65 -13.89 5.15
N SER A 126 -0.32 -13.60 6.40
CA SER A 126 -1.11 -14.00 7.55
C SER A 126 -2.51 -13.39 7.47
N ALA A 127 -2.62 -12.06 7.27
CA ALA A 127 -3.91 -11.40 7.09
C ALA A 127 -4.69 -11.96 5.89
N ALA A 128 -4.04 -12.16 4.75
CA ALA A 128 -4.68 -12.69 3.55
C ALA A 128 -5.25 -14.10 3.77
N ARG A 129 -4.50 -14.98 4.43
CA ARG A 129 -4.94 -16.35 4.75
C ARG A 129 -6.14 -16.35 5.68
N GLU A 130 -6.08 -15.60 6.75
CA GLU A 130 -7.18 -15.53 7.75
C GLU A 130 -8.46 -14.90 7.15
N CYS A 131 -8.29 -14.04 6.12
CA CYS A 131 -9.41 -13.47 5.37
C CYS A 131 -9.88 -14.34 4.19
N GLY A 132 -9.36 -15.55 4.03
CA GLY A 132 -9.75 -16.46 2.94
C GLY A 132 -9.32 -16.00 1.55
N LEU A 133 -8.35 -15.09 1.46
CA LEU A 133 -7.83 -14.59 0.17
C LEU A 133 -6.88 -15.62 -0.48
N PRO A 134 -6.76 -15.60 -1.83
CA PRO A 134 -5.90 -16.51 -2.57
C PRO A 134 -4.43 -16.48 -2.12
N GLU A 135 -3.72 -17.60 -2.33
CA GLU A 135 -2.32 -17.77 -1.92
C GLU A 135 -1.34 -16.76 -2.54
N HIS A 136 -1.67 -16.21 -3.70
CA HIS A 136 -0.83 -15.25 -4.41
C HIS A 136 -0.94 -13.79 -3.93
N ILE A 137 -1.65 -13.54 -2.81
CA ILE A 137 -1.65 -12.21 -2.17
C ILE A 137 -0.36 -12.02 -1.36
N GLY A 138 0.35 -10.93 -1.62
CA GLY A 138 1.60 -10.56 -0.95
C GLY A 138 1.83 -9.04 -0.97
N CYS A 139 3.03 -8.59 -0.61
CA CYS A 139 3.32 -7.16 -0.51
C CYS A 139 3.06 -6.37 -1.81
N HIS A 140 3.35 -6.97 -2.98
CA HIS A 140 3.05 -6.33 -4.26
C HIS A 140 1.55 -6.22 -4.54
N SER A 141 0.73 -7.07 -3.92
CA SER A 141 -0.73 -6.98 -4.04
C SER A 141 -1.29 -5.69 -3.49
N LEU A 142 -0.71 -5.13 -2.41
CA LEU A 142 -1.13 -3.84 -1.86
C LEU A 142 -1.04 -2.75 -2.92
N ARG A 143 0.12 -2.65 -3.56
CA ARG A 143 0.37 -1.69 -4.64
C ARG A 143 -0.51 -1.95 -5.87
N LYS A 144 -0.69 -3.21 -6.27
CA LYS A 144 -1.58 -3.58 -7.39
C LYS A 144 -3.04 -3.26 -7.07
N THR A 145 -3.48 -3.47 -5.84
CA THR A 145 -4.84 -3.15 -5.38
C THR A 145 -5.12 -1.66 -5.48
N PHE A 146 -4.19 -0.80 -5.06
CA PHE A 146 -4.34 0.64 -5.26
C PHE A 146 -4.58 0.98 -6.74
N GLY A 147 -3.75 0.48 -7.64
CA GLY A 147 -3.87 0.79 -9.06
C GLY A 147 -5.11 0.20 -9.71
N TYR A 148 -5.52 -1.00 -9.29
CA TYR A 148 -6.77 -1.60 -9.77
C TYR A 148 -7.98 -0.73 -9.41
N HIS A 149 -8.08 -0.29 -8.15
CA HIS A 149 -9.20 0.56 -7.72
C HIS A 149 -9.11 1.98 -8.28
N ALA A 150 -7.90 2.53 -8.49
CA ALA A 150 -7.73 3.79 -9.21
C ALA A 150 -8.22 3.70 -10.66
N TRP A 151 -7.86 2.62 -11.37
CA TRP A 151 -8.38 2.35 -12.71
C TRP A 151 -9.92 2.22 -12.71
N GLN A 152 -10.49 1.47 -11.79
CA GLN A 152 -11.94 1.32 -11.62
C GLN A 152 -12.67 2.66 -11.39
N GLN A 153 -12.00 3.64 -10.81
CA GLN A 153 -12.51 5.00 -10.60
C GLN A 153 -12.30 5.91 -11.80
N GLY A 154 -11.82 5.39 -12.93
CA GLY A 154 -11.62 6.14 -14.15
C GLY A 154 -10.31 6.94 -14.24
N THR A 155 -9.30 6.62 -13.42
CA THR A 155 -7.98 7.26 -13.53
C THR A 155 -7.42 7.08 -14.95
N PRO A 156 -7.03 8.17 -15.65
CA PRO A 156 -6.52 8.07 -17.02
C PRO A 156 -5.30 7.16 -17.15
N PRO A 157 -5.17 6.40 -18.27
CA PRO A 157 -4.04 5.52 -18.52
C PRO A 157 -2.66 6.16 -18.34
N ALA A 158 -2.50 7.41 -18.81
CA ALA A 158 -1.24 8.15 -18.67
C ALA A 158 -0.87 8.36 -17.20
N MET A 159 -1.84 8.70 -16.35
CA MET A 159 -1.64 8.87 -14.91
C MET A 159 -1.25 7.54 -14.24
N LEU A 160 -1.92 6.44 -14.62
CA LEU A 160 -1.56 5.11 -14.10
C LEU A 160 -0.14 4.71 -14.51
N MET A 161 0.25 4.99 -15.75
CA MET A 161 1.64 4.73 -16.20
C MET A 161 2.65 5.52 -15.39
N ASP A 162 2.40 6.80 -15.13
CA ASP A 162 3.25 7.66 -14.33
C ASP A 162 3.37 7.16 -12.88
N LEU A 163 2.24 6.86 -12.23
CA LEU A 163 2.20 6.30 -10.87
C LEU A 163 3.04 5.04 -10.68
N TYR A 164 3.20 4.23 -11.73
CA TYR A 164 3.97 2.99 -11.69
C TYR A 164 5.35 3.11 -12.35
N ASN A 165 5.64 4.24 -12.99
CA ASN A 165 6.83 4.46 -13.82
C ASN A 165 6.96 3.36 -14.89
N HIS A 166 5.86 3.12 -15.61
CA HIS A 166 5.80 2.15 -16.70
C HIS A 166 5.94 2.84 -18.05
N SER A 167 6.68 2.25 -18.97
CA SER A 167 6.93 2.79 -20.31
C SER A 167 5.76 2.62 -21.28
N SER A 168 4.76 1.79 -20.95
CA SER A 168 3.56 1.61 -21.77
C SER A 168 2.34 1.22 -20.92
N TYR A 169 1.14 1.55 -21.46
CA TYR A 169 -0.11 1.15 -20.82
C TYR A 169 -0.32 -0.37 -20.83
N GLN A 170 0.21 -1.07 -21.82
CA GLN A 170 0.16 -2.54 -21.87
C GLN A 170 0.91 -3.18 -20.69
N ILE A 171 2.05 -2.60 -20.28
CA ILE A 171 2.76 -3.04 -19.07
C ILE A 171 1.91 -2.78 -17.82
N THR A 172 1.25 -1.62 -17.76
CA THR A 172 0.37 -1.26 -16.64
C THR A 172 -0.83 -2.20 -16.55
N LYS A 173 -1.51 -2.50 -17.66
CA LYS A 173 -2.64 -3.44 -17.71
C LYS A 173 -2.26 -4.83 -17.20
N ARG A 174 -1.16 -5.37 -17.71
CA ARG A 174 -0.62 -6.66 -17.27
C ARG A 174 -0.23 -6.66 -15.79
N TYR A 175 0.40 -5.58 -15.34
CA TYR A 175 0.81 -5.42 -13.94
C TYR A 175 -0.39 -5.40 -13.00
N LEU A 176 -1.43 -4.65 -13.33
CA LEU A 176 -2.66 -4.52 -12.54
C LEU A 176 -3.61 -5.71 -12.69
N GLY A 177 -3.44 -6.53 -13.74
CA GLY A 177 -4.33 -7.65 -14.04
C GLY A 177 -5.72 -7.21 -14.52
N ILE A 178 -5.78 -6.13 -15.33
CA ILE A 178 -7.03 -5.53 -15.83
C ILE A 178 -7.27 -5.79 -17.32
N GLU A 179 -6.43 -6.58 -17.99
CA GLU A 179 -6.54 -6.80 -19.43
C GLU A 179 -7.88 -7.40 -19.84
N GLN A 180 -8.37 -8.36 -19.08
CA GLN A 180 -9.68 -8.96 -19.36
C GLN A 180 -10.82 -8.09 -18.85
N ASP A 181 -10.71 -7.52 -17.65
CA ASP A 181 -11.74 -6.64 -17.09
C ASP A 181 -12.03 -5.45 -18.02
N GLU A 182 -10.99 -4.88 -18.65
CA GLU A 182 -11.14 -3.77 -19.60
C GLU A 182 -11.90 -4.21 -20.88
N ARG A 183 -11.61 -5.40 -21.40
CA ARG A 183 -12.34 -5.97 -22.54
C ARG A 183 -13.80 -6.24 -22.18
N ASP A 184 -14.03 -6.87 -21.04
CA ASP A 184 -15.38 -7.21 -20.59
C ASP A 184 -16.24 -5.94 -20.44
N GLN A 185 -15.68 -4.84 -19.93
CA GLN A 185 -16.37 -3.57 -19.83
C GLN A 185 -16.85 -3.08 -21.20
N VAL A 186 -16.01 -3.18 -22.24
CA VAL A 186 -16.42 -2.76 -23.59
C VAL A 186 -17.62 -3.58 -24.07
N TYR A 187 -17.57 -4.90 -23.95
CA TYR A 187 -18.67 -5.76 -24.40
C TYR A 187 -19.96 -5.57 -23.60
N LEU A 188 -19.84 -5.41 -22.29
CA LEU A 188 -21.01 -5.24 -21.40
C LEU A 188 -21.70 -3.88 -21.56
N HIS A 189 -20.99 -2.84 -22.00
CA HIS A 189 -21.58 -1.50 -22.20
C HIS A 189 -22.20 -1.31 -23.60
N ILE A 190 -21.87 -2.17 -24.55
CA ILE A 190 -22.48 -2.12 -25.90
C ILE A 190 -23.70 -3.04 -25.92
N ASN A 191 -24.90 -2.43 -25.96
CA ASN A 191 -26.16 -3.14 -26.05
C ASN A 191 -26.93 -2.59 -27.23
N LEU A 192 -26.74 -3.17 -28.45
CA LEU A 192 -27.31 -2.76 -29.73
C LEU A 192 -28.63 -3.46 -29.98
#